data_21b75d0086f43437f530bcb742d89ee5
#
_entry.id   21b75d0086f43437f530bcb742d89ee5
#
_cell.length_a   1.000
_cell.length_b   1.000
_cell.length_c   1.000
_cell.angle_alpha   90.00
_cell.angle_beta   90.00
_cell.angle_gamma   90.00
#
_symmetry.space_group_name_H-M   'P 1'
#
loop_
_entity.id
_entity.type
_entity.pdbx_description
1 polymer ?
#
loop_
_entity_poly.entity_id
_entity_poly.type
_entity_poly.pdbx_seq_one_letter_code
_entity_poly.pdbx_strand_id
1 'polypeptide(L)'
;SDLTAVPSTETVKGQDDFANHSAFQTIDCNFVIDEQENKTPVAIKGGNGYSDIGKVDVGVMVPLTYWGIQKFDTYYIVHFATKPHPELECTTVTPWCNKELGYGILTKYYAGQIDGILYSSSGNAIYNFVSAQSGNTELQKKGTGYHGSGSERTAYLLCMLWMKYATKNSQKVFQGCASYSVQTKVAQTGEKVNYVVIPTAQANSFYVGTTVSIGDATGHTDNLDRGQADRKS
;
A
#
# COMPACT_ATOMS: atom_id res chain seq x y z
N SER A 1 -6.48 -29.59 12.85
CA SER A 1 -7.17 -29.47 11.54
C SER A 1 -6.54 -28.33 10.79
N ASP A 2 -6.02 -28.58 9.62
CA ASP A 2 -5.49 -27.57 8.75
C ASP A 2 -6.63 -26.68 8.28
N LEU A 3 -6.75 -25.52 8.91
CA LEU A 3 -7.71 -24.51 8.47
C LEU A 3 -7.13 -23.82 7.23
N THR A 4 -7.80 -23.99 6.10
CA THR A 4 -7.50 -23.20 4.91
C THR A 4 -8.27 -21.89 5.01
N ALA A 5 -7.55 -20.78 5.18
CA ALA A 5 -8.17 -19.47 5.20
C ALA A 5 -8.67 -19.07 3.81
N VAL A 6 -9.82 -18.42 3.76
CA VAL A 6 -10.40 -17.90 2.52
C VAL A 6 -10.27 -16.38 2.54
N PRO A 7 -9.39 -15.80 1.70
CA PRO A 7 -9.30 -14.36 1.56
C PRO A 7 -10.49 -13.81 0.76
N SER A 8 -10.83 -12.55 1.00
CA SER A 8 -11.79 -11.85 0.15
C SER A 8 -11.17 -11.61 -1.24
N THR A 9 -11.85 -12.11 -2.27
CA THR A 9 -11.47 -11.94 -3.67
C THR A 9 -12.68 -11.50 -4.49
N GLU A 10 -12.49 -11.15 -5.76
CA GLU A 10 -13.62 -10.84 -6.66
C GLU A 10 -14.54 -12.05 -6.88
N THR A 11 -13.99 -13.26 -6.80
CA THR A 11 -14.75 -14.51 -6.98
C THR A 11 -15.41 -14.98 -5.70
N VAL A 12 -14.93 -14.54 -4.53
CA VAL A 12 -15.46 -14.95 -3.21
C VAL A 12 -15.75 -13.68 -2.40
N LYS A 13 -16.75 -12.92 -2.83
CA LYS A 13 -17.17 -11.68 -2.17
C LYS A 13 -17.84 -11.99 -0.84
N GLY A 14 -17.49 -11.20 0.18
CA GLY A 14 -18.10 -11.28 1.50
C GLY A 14 -17.55 -12.39 2.39
N GLN A 15 -16.63 -13.22 1.91
CA GLN A 15 -15.91 -14.19 2.73
C GLN A 15 -14.46 -13.74 2.86
N ASP A 16 -14.05 -13.35 4.08
CA ASP A 16 -12.69 -12.97 4.41
C ASP A 16 -12.39 -13.39 5.84
N ASP A 17 -11.74 -14.54 5.99
CA ASP A 17 -11.39 -15.11 7.29
C ASP A 17 -10.42 -14.22 8.09
N PHE A 18 -9.77 -13.27 7.41
CA PHE A 18 -8.85 -12.32 8.04
C PHE A 18 -9.51 -10.98 8.46
N ALA A 19 -10.75 -10.71 8.00
CA ALA A 19 -11.40 -9.42 8.23
C ALA A 19 -11.54 -9.07 9.71
N ASN A 20 -11.74 -10.07 10.58
CA ASN A 20 -11.89 -9.88 12.02
C ASN A 20 -10.62 -10.25 12.81
N HIS A 21 -9.55 -10.65 12.14
CA HIS A 21 -8.30 -10.96 12.82
C HIS A 21 -7.54 -9.66 13.15
N SER A 22 -7.16 -9.49 14.41
CA SER A 22 -6.56 -8.25 14.91
C SER A 22 -5.32 -7.78 14.15
N ALA A 23 -4.50 -8.70 13.65
CA ALA A 23 -3.31 -8.37 12.86
C ALA A 23 -3.62 -7.71 11.50
N PHE A 24 -4.84 -7.86 10.99
CA PHE A 24 -5.30 -7.30 9.71
C PHE A 24 -6.25 -6.11 9.87
N GLN A 25 -6.60 -5.75 11.11
CA GLN A 25 -7.42 -4.57 11.36
C GLN A 25 -6.56 -3.31 11.22
N THR A 26 -6.84 -2.53 10.20
CA THR A 26 -6.11 -1.31 9.89
C THR A 26 -7.05 -0.11 9.88
N ILE A 27 -6.51 1.06 10.19
CA ILE A 27 -7.26 2.31 10.25
C ILE A 27 -6.52 3.37 9.44
N ASP A 28 -7.21 3.99 8.48
CA ASP A 28 -6.65 5.13 7.75
C ASP A 28 -6.56 6.34 8.69
N CYS A 29 -5.45 7.06 8.63
CA CYS A 29 -5.22 8.26 9.44
C CYS A 29 -4.41 9.31 8.69
N ASN A 30 -4.52 10.57 9.11
CA ASN A 30 -3.47 11.54 8.86
C ASN A 30 -2.46 11.45 10.00
N PHE A 31 -1.18 11.65 9.71
CA PHE A 31 -0.14 11.52 10.71
C PHE A 31 0.96 12.58 10.54
N VAL A 32 1.72 12.77 11.58
CA VAL A 32 2.97 13.54 11.61
C VAL A 32 4.11 12.66 12.11
N ILE A 33 5.35 13.04 11.79
CA ILE A 33 6.55 12.35 12.26
C ILE A 33 7.36 13.36 13.07
N ASP A 34 7.75 12.99 14.30
CA ASP A 34 8.61 13.79 15.14
C ASP A 34 10.10 13.58 14.83
N GLU A 35 10.98 14.32 15.52
CA GLU A 35 12.43 14.20 15.36
C GLU A 35 13.01 12.86 15.78
N GLN A 36 12.28 12.10 16.59
CA GLN A 36 12.62 10.75 17.02
C GLN A 36 12.03 9.67 16.09
N GLU A 37 11.53 10.08 14.92
CA GLU A 37 10.89 9.21 13.91
C GLU A 37 9.59 8.52 14.38
N ASN A 38 9.01 8.95 15.49
CA ASN A 38 7.72 8.44 15.91
C ASN A 38 6.61 9.02 15.05
N LYS A 39 5.73 8.15 14.59
CA LYS A 39 4.55 8.53 13.82
C LYS A 39 3.34 8.63 14.73
N THR A 40 2.73 9.81 14.76
CA THR A 40 1.56 10.09 15.59
C THR A 40 0.36 10.40 14.70
N PRO A 41 -0.77 9.67 14.85
CA PRO A 41 -1.99 10.01 14.13
C PRO A 41 -2.56 11.32 14.67
N VAL A 42 -2.95 12.22 13.75
CA VAL A 42 -3.55 13.51 14.09
C VAL A 42 -5.04 13.57 13.73
N ALA A 43 -5.49 12.73 12.81
CA ALA A 43 -6.88 12.55 12.47
C ALA A 43 -7.13 11.13 11.96
N ILE A 44 -8.29 10.57 12.27
CA ILE A 44 -8.71 9.22 11.88
C ILE A 44 -9.82 9.33 10.84
N LYS A 45 -9.80 8.46 9.84
CA LYS A 45 -10.82 8.41 8.78
C LYS A 45 -12.23 8.26 9.37
N GLY A 46 -13.14 9.13 8.91
CA GLY A 46 -14.48 9.24 9.45
C GLY A 46 -14.62 10.22 10.61
N GLY A 47 -13.51 10.72 11.16
CA GLY A 47 -13.49 11.76 12.19
C GLY A 47 -13.21 13.16 11.64
N ASN A 48 -13.32 14.15 12.49
CA ASN A 48 -13.04 15.54 12.15
C ASN A 48 -11.56 15.74 11.79
N GLY A 49 -11.30 16.55 10.75
CA GLY A 49 -9.96 16.92 10.32
C GLY A 49 -9.25 15.90 9.43
N TYR A 50 -9.84 14.72 9.20
CA TYR A 50 -9.26 13.75 8.26
C TYR A 50 -9.43 14.23 6.81
N SER A 51 -8.36 14.07 6.03
CA SER A 51 -8.38 14.29 4.58
C SER A 51 -7.47 13.30 3.86
N ASP A 52 -7.91 12.80 2.71
CA ASP A 52 -7.07 12.02 1.80
C ASP A 52 -6.25 12.92 0.85
N ILE A 53 -6.59 14.20 0.75
CA ILE A 53 -6.04 15.16 -0.23
C ILE A 53 -5.41 16.38 0.44
N GLY A 54 -4.53 17.05 -0.29
CA GLY A 54 -3.93 18.33 0.15
C GLY A 54 -2.64 18.14 0.94
N LYS A 55 -2.30 19.11 1.78
CA LYS A 55 -1.05 19.18 2.55
C LYS A 55 -1.07 18.31 3.81
N VAL A 56 -1.37 17.04 3.63
CA VAL A 56 -1.46 16.05 4.70
C VAL A 56 -0.68 14.79 4.34
N ASP A 57 -0.14 14.10 5.34
CA ASP A 57 0.35 12.75 5.16
C ASP A 57 -0.73 11.75 5.55
N VAL A 58 -1.10 10.90 4.62
CA VAL A 58 -2.09 9.85 4.81
C VAL A 58 -1.38 8.53 5.04
N GLY A 59 -1.75 7.87 6.10
CA GLY A 59 -1.21 6.57 6.48
C GLY A 59 -2.28 5.55 6.80
N VAL A 60 -1.82 4.33 6.89
CA VAL A 60 -2.58 3.20 7.40
C VAL A 60 -1.96 2.79 8.71
N MET A 61 -2.69 2.98 9.79
CA MET A 61 -2.30 2.53 11.12
C MET A 61 -2.51 1.02 11.19
N VAL A 62 -1.46 0.30 11.52
CA VAL A 62 -1.45 -1.15 11.68
C VAL A 62 -1.20 -1.52 13.14
N PRO A 63 -1.85 -2.53 13.70
CA PRO A 63 -1.61 -2.96 15.06
C PRO A 63 -0.19 -3.50 15.22
N LEU A 64 0.35 -3.41 16.43
CA LEU A 64 1.60 -4.05 16.77
C LEU A 64 1.45 -5.56 16.59
N THR A 65 2.31 -6.10 15.74
CA THR A 65 2.37 -7.55 15.49
C THR A 65 3.80 -8.04 15.59
N TYR A 66 3.93 -9.27 16.00
CA TYR A 66 5.17 -10.03 15.93
C TYR A 66 5.12 -10.92 14.72
N TRP A 67 6.23 -11.05 14.03
CA TRP A 67 6.33 -11.90 12.87
C TRP A 67 7.63 -12.69 12.83
N GLY A 68 7.63 -13.73 12.04
CA GLY A 68 8.79 -14.58 11.83
C GLY A 68 8.59 -15.50 10.65
N ILE A 69 9.68 -16.05 10.13
CA ILE A 69 9.67 -16.98 9.02
C ILE A 69 10.51 -18.19 9.41
N GLN A 70 9.87 -19.34 9.56
CA GLN A 70 10.55 -20.62 9.69
C GLN A 70 10.81 -21.20 8.30
N LYS A 71 12.06 -21.57 8.05
CA LYS A 71 12.48 -22.19 6.79
C LYS A 71 12.67 -23.68 6.98
N PHE A 72 12.01 -24.45 6.13
CA PHE A 72 12.18 -25.89 5.99
C PHE A 72 12.72 -26.21 4.61
N ASP A 73 13.18 -27.45 4.37
CA ASP A 73 13.81 -27.82 3.10
C ASP A 73 12.95 -27.57 1.87
N THR A 74 11.62 -27.76 1.99
CA THR A 74 10.69 -27.68 0.86
C THR A 74 9.65 -26.57 0.99
N TYR A 75 9.53 -25.91 2.15
CA TYR A 75 8.52 -24.88 2.39
C TYR A 75 8.97 -23.85 3.44
N TYR A 76 8.20 -22.78 3.56
CA TYR A 76 8.33 -21.77 4.61
C TYR A 76 7.02 -21.65 5.35
N ILE A 77 7.10 -21.39 6.65
CA ILE A 77 5.95 -20.98 7.46
C ILE A 77 6.16 -19.53 7.86
N VAL A 78 5.17 -18.69 7.56
CA VAL A 78 5.14 -17.29 7.99
C VAL A 78 4.21 -17.19 9.17
N HIS A 79 4.72 -16.69 10.29
CA HIS A 79 3.97 -16.50 11.52
C HIS A 79 3.67 -15.03 11.75
N PHE A 80 2.44 -14.75 12.17
CA PHE A 80 2.03 -13.44 12.70
C PHE A 80 1.26 -13.64 13.99
N ALA A 81 1.58 -12.86 15.01
CA ALA A 81 0.94 -12.94 16.29
C ALA A 81 0.85 -11.57 16.97
N THR A 82 -0.08 -11.42 17.90
CA THR A 82 -0.23 -10.22 18.74
C THR A 82 0.69 -10.26 19.97
N LYS A 83 1.32 -11.41 20.20
CA LYS A 83 2.31 -11.62 21.28
C LYS A 83 3.52 -12.34 20.70
N PRO A 84 4.70 -12.22 21.33
CA PRO A 84 5.88 -12.97 20.89
C PRO A 84 5.71 -14.46 21.16
N HIS A 85 6.13 -15.27 20.19
CA HIS A 85 6.16 -16.74 20.25
C HIS A 85 7.57 -17.23 19.88
N PRO A 86 8.51 -17.34 20.83
CA PRO A 86 9.87 -17.77 20.56
C PRO A 86 9.96 -19.16 19.94
N GLU A 87 9.09 -20.07 20.34
CA GLU A 87 8.98 -21.44 19.82
C GLU A 87 8.63 -21.52 18.33
N LEU A 88 8.06 -20.43 17.77
CA LEU A 88 7.71 -20.29 16.36
C LEU A 88 8.62 -19.30 15.62
N GLU A 89 9.74 -18.90 16.25
CA GLU A 89 10.61 -17.83 15.73
C GLU A 89 9.86 -16.51 15.43
N CYS A 90 8.67 -16.33 16.04
CA CYS A 90 7.78 -15.19 15.83
C CYS A 90 8.00 -14.13 16.91
N THR A 91 9.17 -13.49 16.89
CA THR A 91 9.59 -12.52 17.92
C THR A 91 9.95 -11.17 17.35
N THR A 92 10.06 -11.05 16.03
CA THR A 92 10.45 -9.82 15.37
C THR A 92 9.29 -8.85 15.32
N VAL A 93 9.46 -7.69 15.93
CA VAL A 93 8.56 -6.55 15.78
C VAL A 93 9.03 -5.72 14.59
N THR A 94 8.10 -5.27 13.79
CA THR A 94 8.41 -4.36 12.70
C THR A 94 9.02 -3.05 13.23
N PRO A 95 10.18 -2.61 12.71
CA PRO A 95 10.93 -1.48 13.27
C PRO A 95 10.14 -0.16 13.37
N TRP A 96 9.18 0.05 12.47
CA TRP A 96 8.34 1.26 12.48
C TRP A 96 7.13 1.18 13.42
N CYS A 97 6.93 0.07 14.11
CA CYS A 97 5.91 -0.04 15.14
C CYS A 97 6.48 0.40 16.49
N ASN A 98 5.83 1.36 17.09
CA ASN A 98 6.15 1.77 18.44
C ASN A 98 5.55 0.76 19.44
N LYS A 99 6.41 0.08 20.20
CA LYS A 99 5.97 -0.93 21.18
C LYS A 99 5.16 -0.35 22.31
N GLU A 100 5.46 0.87 22.71
CA GLU A 100 4.75 1.55 23.81
C GLU A 100 3.35 1.99 23.39
N LEU A 101 3.21 2.42 22.11
CA LEU A 101 1.94 2.86 21.56
C LEU A 101 1.09 1.71 21.02
N GLY A 102 1.67 0.55 20.77
CA GLY A 102 0.97 -0.63 20.28
C GLY A 102 0.55 -0.59 18.81
N TYR A 103 1.11 0.30 18.01
CA TYR A 103 0.83 0.43 16.59
C TYR A 103 2.03 0.93 15.78
N GLY A 104 1.92 0.81 14.47
CA GLY A 104 2.77 1.49 13.49
C GLY A 104 1.94 2.15 12.41
N ILE A 105 2.54 3.07 11.63
CA ILE A 105 1.85 3.74 10.53
C ILE A 105 2.66 3.54 9.25
N LEU A 106 2.01 2.94 8.23
CA LEU A 106 2.51 2.84 6.87
C LEU A 106 1.96 4.01 6.04
N THR A 107 2.78 4.63 5.21
CA THR A 107 2.28 5.60 4.23
C THR A 107 1.34 4.94 3.23
N LYS A 108 0.19 5.56 2.98
CA LYS A 108 -0.83 5.02 2.08
C LYS A 108 -0.56 5.34 0.61
N TYR A 109 -0.05 6.51 0.33
CA TYR A 109 0.21 7.00 -1.02
C TYR A 109 1.70 7.24 -1.25
N TYR A 110 2.14 7.14 -2.48
CA TYR A 110 3.43 7.68 -2.88
C TYR A 110 3.42 9.20 -2.70
N ALA A 111 4.55 9.75 -2.28
CA ALA A 111 4.64 11.19 -2.05
C ALA A 111 4.56 11.98 -3.35
N GLY A 112 3.74 13.02 -3.34
CA GLY A 112 3.68 14.03 -4.39
C GLY A 112 4.02 15.40 -3.82
N GLN A 113 4.41 16.34 -4.69
CA GLN A 113 4.85 17.66 -4.27
C GLN A 113 3.71 18.69 -4.33
N ILE A 114 3.50 19.41 -3.22
CA ILE A 114 2.59 20.54 -3.12
C ILE A 114 3.40 21.73 -2.56
N ASP A 115 3.49 22.83 -3.30
CA ASP A 115 4.24 24.04 -2.93
C ASP A 115 5.68 23.74 -2.48
N GLY A 116 6.35 22.82 -3.19
CA GLY A 116 7.75 22.47 -2.93
C GLY A 116 7.98 21.49 -1.77
N ILE A 117 6.91 21.00 -1.13
CA ILE A 117 6.98 20.05 -0.02
C ILE A 117 6.30 18.73 -0.41
N LEU A 118 6.88 17.60 -0.01
CA LEU A 118 6.36 16.27 -0.30
C LEU A 118 5.30 15.85 0.74
N TYR A 119 4.16 15.39 0.24
CA TYR A 119 3.07 14.83 1.06
C TYR A 119 2.62 13.48 0.52
N SER A 120 2.37 12.52 1.42
CA SER A 120 1.75 11.24 1.09
C SER A 120 0.23 11.41 1.05
N SER A 121 -0.29 12.07 0.03
CA SER A 121 -1.74 12.33 -0.13
C SER A 121 -2.22 11.98 -1.54
N SER A 122 -3.51 11.72 -1.66
CA SER A 122 -4.16 11.40 -2.94
C SER A 122 -4.26 12.63 -3.84
N GLY A 123 -4.39 12.40 -5.15
CA GLY A 123 -4.62 13.45 -6.14
C GLY A 123 -3.38 14.24 -6.57
N ASN A 124 -2.20 13.84 -6.12
CA ASN A 124 -0.95 14.49 -6.51
C ASN A 124 -0.14 13.60 -7.47
N ALA A 125 0.53 14.23 -8.43
CA ALA A 125 1.52 13.53 -9.24
C ALA A 125 2.64 12.99 -8.35
N ILE A 126 3.02 11.73 -8.58
CA ILE A 126 4.10 11.09 -7.81
C ILE A 126 5.41 11.82 -8.07
N TYR A 127 6.14 12.17 -7.01
CA TYR A 127 7.49 12.70 -7.10
C TYR A 127 8.45 11.58 -7.49
N ASN A 128 8.89 11.59 -8.72
CA ASN A 128 9.66 10.52 -9.35
C ASN A 128 10.93 11.04 -10.05
N PHE A 129 11.70 10.15 -10.66
CA PHE A 129 12.96 10.45 -11.38
C PHE A 129 14.05 11.12 -10.54
N VAL A 130 14.06 10.81 -9.24
CA VAL A 130 15.06 11.31 -8.29
C VAL A 130 15.86 10.16 -7.71
N SER A 131 17.10 10.44 -7.31
CA SER A 131 17.87 9.48 -6.52
C SER A 131 17.26 9.31 -5.12
N ALA A 132 17.55 8.19 -4.47
CA ALA A 132 17.12 7.98 -3.08
C ALA A 132 17.61 9.10 -2.14
N GLN A 133 18.82 9.58 -2.36
CA GLN A 133 19.40 10.69 -1.59
C GLN A 133 18.61 11.99 -1.81
N SER A 134 18.32 12.34 -3.06
CA SER A 134 17.53 13.54 -3.38
C SER A 134 16.11 13.44 -2.82
N GLY A 135 15.49 12.27 -2.93
CA GLY A 135 14.17 12.02 -2.36
C GLY A 135 14.14 12.19 -0.84
N ASN A 136 15.14 11.67 -0.13
CA ASN A 136 15.26 11.87 1.31
C ASN A 136 15.48 13.35 1.68
N THR A 137 16.31 14.07 0.94
CA THR A 137 16.52 15.51 1.15
C THR A 137 15.20 16.30 1.02
N GLU A 138 14.38 15.96 0.03
CA GLU A 138 13.06 16.59 -0.14
C GLU A 138 12.08 16.23 0.98
N LEU A 139 12.07 14.98 1.45
CA LEU A 139 11.23 14.56 2.57
C LEU A 139 11.64 15.29 3.86
N GLN A 140 12.93 15.45 4.12
CA GLN A 140 13.48 16.13 5.30
C GLN A 140 13.17 17.61 5.40
N LYS A 141 12.65 18.25 4.34
CA LYS A 141 12.09 19.60 4.43
C LYS A 141 10.93 19.73 5.41
N LYS A 142 10.25 18.62 5.74
CA LYS A 142 9.21 18.57 6.77
C LYS A 142 9.74 18.30 8.19
N GLY A 143 10.96 17.85 8.31
CA GLY A 143 11.59 17.48 9.57
C GLY A 143 12.55 16.31 9.38
N THR A 144 13.49 16.16 10.30
CA THR A 144 14.57 15.17 10.21
C THR A 144 14.09 13.72 10.25
N GLY A 145 12.94 13.45 10.87
CA GLY A 145 12.33 12.12 10.92
C GLY A 145 11.65 11.66 9.62
N TYR A 146 11.56 12.53 8.60
CA TYR A 146 10.95 12.17 7.33
C TYR A 146 11.99 11.61 6.35
N HIS A 147 11.81 10.34 5.98
CA HIS A 147 12.70 9.65 5.05
C HIS A 147 11.95 8.59 4.23
N GLY A 148 12.62 7.99 3.24
CA GLY A 148 12.08 6.90 2.43
C GLY A 148 11.87 5.62 3.21
N SER A 149 11.00 4.75 2.70
CA SER A 149 10.74 3.43 3.30
C SER A 149 11.91 2.48 3.10
N GLY A 150 12.24 1.70 4.13
CA GLY A 150 13.18 0.59 4.05
C GLY A 150 12.58 -0.68 3.44
N SER A 151 13.44 -1.66 3.18
CA SER A 151 13.08 -2.99 2.66
C SER A 151 12.22 -3.80 3.63
N GLU A 152 12.31 -3.53 4.93
CA GLU A 152 11.54 -4.20 5.98
C GLU A 152 10.03 -4.04 5.78
N ARG A 153 9.60 -2.85 5.34
CA ARG A 153 8.18 -2.60 5.02
C ARG A 153 7.70 -3.49 3.88
N THR A 154 8.50 -3.59 2.83
CA THR A 154 8.18 -4.42 1.69
C THR A 154 8.10 -5.89 2.10
N ALA A 155 9.06 -6.37 2.89
CA ALA A 155 9.06 -7.73 3.41
C ALA A 155 7.81 -8.02 4.26
N TYR A 156 7.45 -7.14 5.18
CA TYR A 156 6.24 -7.27 5.99
C TYR A 156 4.98 -7.34 5.12
N LEU A 157 4.80 -6.41 4.18
CA LEU A 157 3.63 -6.38 3.31
C LEU A 157 3.54 -7.62 2.43
N LEU A 158 4.67 -8.11 1.92
CA LEU A 158 4.72 -9.37 1.17
C LEU A 158 4.31 -10.56 2.03
N CYS A 159 4.80 -10.65 3.26
CA CYS A 159 4.42 -11.71 4.18
C CYS A 159 2.92 -11.68 4.50
N MET A 160 2.35 -10.48 4.74
CA MET A 160 0.92 -10.31 4.96
C MET A 160 0.10 -10.74 3.74
N LEU A 161 0.56 -10.40 2.54
CA LEU A 161 -0.08 -10.80 1.28
C LEU A 161 -0.02 -12.32 1.09
N TRP A 162 1.12 -12.94 1.34
CA TRP A 162 1.27 -14.39 1.22
C TRP A 162 0.36 -15.14 2.18
N MET A 163 0.24 -14.64 3.40
CA MET A 163 -0.65 -15.24 4.40
C MET A 163 -2.10 -15.08 4.01
N LYS A 164 -2.53 -13.87 3.64
CA LYS A 164 -3.92 -13.58 3.29
C LYS A 164 -4.39 -14.32 2.04
N TYR A 165 -3.54 -14.48 1.04
CA TYR A 165 -3.90 -15.03 -0.27
C TYR A 165 -3.27 -16.39 -0.59
N ALA A 166 -2.54 -16.97 0.36
CA ALA A 166 -1.89 -18.28 0.23
C ALA A 166 -1.07 -18.44 -1.08
N THR A 167 -0.46 -17.37 -1.56
CA THR A 167 0.35 -17.36 -2.80
C THR A 167 1.54 -16.43 -2.70
N LYS A 168 2.69 -16.86 -3.23
CA LYS A 168 3.86 -16.00 -3.42
C LYS A 168 3.77 -15.15 -4.70
N ASN A 169 2.86 -15.49 -5.60
CA ASN A 169 2.68 -14.75 -6.83
C ASN A 169 1.62 -13.67 -6.66
N SER A 170 2.06 -12.46 -6.31
CA SER A 170 1.18 -11.31 -6.13
C SER A 170 0.38 -10.96 -7.38
N GLN A 171 0.89 -11.24 -8.57
CA GLN A 171 0.19 -10.98 -9.84
C GLN A 171 -1.01 -11.90 -10.08
N LYS A 172 -1.10 -13.04 -9.36
CA LYS A 172 -2.34 -13.83 -9.34
C LYS A 172 -3.47 -13.17 -8.56
N VAL A 173 -3.12 -12.27 -7.65
CA VAL A 173 -4.07 -11.56 -6.79
C VAL A 173 -4.35 -10.17 -7.35
N PHE A 174 -3.28 -9.45 -7.72
CA PHE A 174 -3.35 -8.10 -8.27
C PHE A 174 -2.47 -8.00 -9.50
N GLN A 175 -3.03 -7.67 -10.61
CA GLN A 175 -2.26 -7.24 -11.76
C GLN A 175 -1.96 -5.76 -11.58
N GLY A 176 -0.76 -5.44 -11.12
CA GLY A 176 -0.32 -4.06 -10.97
C GLY A 176 -0.15 -3.36 -12.32
N CYS A 177 -0.07 -2.04 -12.30
CA CYS A 177 0.19 -1.22 -13.49
C CYS A 177 1.54 -1.48 -14.18
N ALA A 178 2.43 -2.23 -13.54
CA ALA A 178 3.70 -2.64 -14.14
C ALA A 178 3.58 -3.76 -15.17
N SER A 179 2.42 -4.40 -15.32
CA SER A 179 2.18 -5.41 -16.35
C SER A 179 1.67 -4.74 -17.62
N TYR A 180 2.56 -4.52 -18.57
CA TYR A 180 2.21 -4.01 -19.90
C TYR A 180 1.49 -5.02 -20.79
N SER A 181 1.18 -6.19 -20.28
CA SER A 181 0.44 -7.22 -21.02
C SER A 181 -1.04 -6.86 -21.22
N VAL A 182 -1.57 -5.94 -20.43
CA VAL A 182 -2.96 -5.48 -20.52
C VAL A 182 -2.96 -3.99 -20.85
N GLN A 183 -2.73 -3.70 -22.12
CA GLN A 183 -2.86 -2.34 -22.67
C GLN A 183 -4.08 -2.27 -23.56
N THR A 184 -4.84 -1.21 -23.46
CA THR A 184 -6.01 -1.01 -24.29
C THR A 184 -6.23 0.48 -24.61
N LYS A 185 -6.77 0.73 -25.79
CA LYS A 185 -7.22 2.07 -26.14
C LYS A 185 -8.59 2.34 -25.51
N VAL A 186 -8.85 3.61 -25.24
CA VAL A 186 -10.18 4.07 -24.86
C VAL A 186 -11.17 3.69 -25.95
N ALA A 187 -12.26 3.03 -25.58
CA ALA A 187 -13.29 2.61 -26.51
C ALA A 187 -14.25 3.75 -26.85
N GLN A 188 -14.38 4.71 -25.95
CA GLN A 188 -15.25 5.87 -26.09
C GLN A 188 -14.61 7.09 -25.47
N THR A 189 -14.58 8.18 -26.20
CA THR A 189 -14.10 9.47 -25.69
C THR A 189 -15.29 10.31 -25.17
N GLY A 190 -15.10 10.95 -24.04
CA GLY A 190 -16.05 11.91 -23.48
C GLY A 190 -15.34 13.18 -23.07
N GLU A 191 -16.07 14.29 -23.04
CA GLU A 191 -15.52 15.56 -22.56
C GLU A 191 -15.73 15.70 -21.05
N LYS A 192 -14.64 16.00 -20.32
CA LYS A 192 -14.67 16.33 -18.87
C LYS A 192 -15.40 15.30 -17.99
N VAL A 193 -15.23 14.04 -18.27
CA VAL A 193 -15.75 12.93 -17.46
C VAL A 193 -14.68 12.39 -16.52
N ASN A 194 -15.10 11.84 -15.41
CA ASN A 194 -14.20 11.25 -14.39
C ASN A 194 -14.06 9.72 -14.52
N TYR A 195 -14.34 9.19 -15.71
CA TYR A 195 -14.21 7.76 -16.00
C TYR A 195 -13.64 7.55 -17.40
N VAL A 196 -13.10 6.36 -17.63
CA VAL A 196 -12.57 5.92 -18.92
C VAL A 196 -13.35 4.68 -19.35
N VAL A 197 -13.85 4.67 -20.58
CA VAL A 197 -14.53 3.52 -21.15
C VAL A 197 -13.54 2.70 -21.98
N ILE A 198 -13.40 1.45 -21.63
CA ILE A 198 -12.54 0.48 -22.33
C ILE A 198 -13.38 -0.71 -22.82
N PRO A 199 -12.89 -1.48 -23.83
CA PRO A 199 -13.62 -2.67 -24.28
C PRO A 199 -13.84 -3.69 -23.15
N THR A 200 -15.01 -4.31 -23.13
CA THR A 200 -15.42 -5.27 -22.07
C THR A 200 -14.42 -6.40 -21.86
N ALA A 201 -13.82 -6.92 -22.95
CA ALA A 201 -12.83 -7.99 -22.83
C ALA A 201 -11.62 -7.57 -21.99
N GLN A 202 -11.14 -6.34 -22.16
CA GLN A 202 -10.03 -5.80 -21.37
C GLN A 202 -10.49 -5.42 -19.96
N ALA A 203 -11.69 -4.87 -19.82
CA ALA A 203 -12.24 -4.57 -18.49
C ALA A 203 -12.32 -5.82 -17.61
N ASN A 204 -12.67 -6.96 -18.18
CA ASN A 204 -12.74 -8.23 -17.46
C ASN A 204 -11.38 -8.78 -17.02
N SER A 205 -10.28 -8.30 -17.59
CA SER A 205 -8.92 -8.68 -17.16
C SER A 205 -8.39 -7.86 -15.99
N PHE A 206 -9.13 -6.82 -15.55
CA PHE A 206 -8.78 -6.03 -14.37
C PHE A 206 -9.62 -6.46 -13.16
N TYR A 207 -8.96 -6.60 -12.02
CA TYR A 207 -9.65 -6.75 -10.74
C TYR A 207 -10.04 -5.39 -10.18
N VAL A 208 -11.15 -5.34 -9.44
CA VAL A 208 -11.54 -4.12 -8.71
C VAL A 208 -10.44 -3.73 -7.73
N GLY A 209 -10.02 -2.46 -7.76
CA GLY A 209 -8.90 -1.98 -6.96
C GLY A 209 -7.53 -2.08 -7.64
N THR A 210 -7.44 -2.64 -8.87
CA THR A 210 -6.19 -2.61 -9.65
C THR A 210 -5.80 -1.18 -9.97
N THR A 211 -4.55 -0.84 -9.72
CA THR A 211 -3.98 0.44 -10.16
C THR A 211 -3.72 0.41 -11.65
N VAL A 212 -4.14 1.44 -12.35
CA VAL A 212 -3.95 1.60 -13.80
C VAL A 212 -3.20 2.91 -14.10
N SER A 213 -2.42 2.91 -15.17
CA SER A 213 -1.86 4.12 -15.77
C SER A 213 -2.72 4.56 -16.93
N ILE A 214 -2.99 5.86 -17.03
CA ILE A 214 -3.71 6.48 -18.13
C ILE A 214 -2.75 7.41 -18.86
N GLY A 215 -2.57 7.21 -20.14
CA GLY A 215 -1.67 7.97 -20.99
C GLY A 215 -2.25 8.19 -22.38
N ASP A 216 -1.62 9.05 -23.16
CA ASP A 216 -2.01 9.39 -24.55
C ASP A 216 -1.18 8.69 -25.62
N ALA A 217 -0.12 7.99 -25.22
CA ALA A 217 0.76 7.26 -26.13
C ALA A 217 0.90 5.78 -25.76
N THR A 218 1.25 4.96 -26.75
CA THR A 218 1.70 3.58 -26.53
C THR A 218 3.14 3.58 -26.04
N GLY A 219 3.34 3.03 -24.86
CA GLY A 219 4.64 3.01 -24.19
C GLY A 219 4.79 4.19 -23.21
N HIS A 220 5.58 4.08 -22.25
CA HIS A 220 5.71 4.91 -21.04
C HIS A 220 6.46 6.22 -21.26
N THR A 221 6.31 6.85 -22.41
CA THR A 221 7.08 8.04 -22.78
C THR A 221 6.34 9.36 -22.55
N ASP A 222 5.04 9.31 -22.31
CA ASP A 222 4.27 10.52 -22.03
C ASP A 222 4.21 10.85 -20.54
N ASN A 223 3.88 12.10 -20.23
CA ASN A 223 3.86 12.59 -18.85
C ASN A 223 2.66 12.11 -18.04
N LEU A 224 1.58 11.66 -18.70
CA LEU A 224 0.40 11.14 -18.01
C LEU A 224 0.67 9.76 -17.46
N ASP A 225 1.39 8.91 -18.19
CA ASP A 225 1.81 7.59 -17.73
C ASP A 225 2.64 7.62 -16.45
N ARG A 226 3.34 8.72 -16.22
CA ARG A 226 4.33 8.82 -15.14
C ARG A 226 3.81 9.39 -13.85
N GLY A 227 2.67 10.05 -13.88
CA GLY A 227 2.16 10.80 -12.73
C GLY A 227 0.77 10.45 -12.28
N GLN A 228 0.02 9.70 -13.05
CA GLN A 228 -1.37 9.42 -12.76
C GLN A 228 -1.63 7.93 -12.72
N ALA A 229 -1.69 7.39 -11.52
CA ALA A 229 -2.22 6.07 -11.29
C ALA A 229 -3.61 6.22 -10.65
N ASP A 230 -4.63 5.71 -11.31
CA ASP A 230 -5.99 5.67 -10.80
C ASP A 230 -6.38 4.21 -10.51
N ARG A 231 -7.45 4.02 -9.78
CA ARG A 231 -7.94 2.70 -9.42
C ARG A 231 -9.21 2.39 -10.20
N LYS A 232 -9.32 1.16 -10.64
CA LYS A 232 -10.59 0.63 -11.15
C LYS A 232 -11.64 0.68 -10.02
N SER A 233 -12.73 1.38 -10.24
CA SER A 233 -13.91 1.42 -9.36
C SER A 233 -14.93 0.34 -9.72
#